data_ca783e59dbf1ee2286f899bff113de2c
#
_entry.id   ca783e59dbf1ee2286f899bff113de2c
#
_cell.length_a   1.000
_cell.length_b   1.000
_cell.length_c   1.000
_cell.angle_alpha   90.00
_cell.angle_beta   90.00
_cell.angle_gamma   90.00
#
_symmetry.space_group_name_H-M   'P 1'
#
loop_
_entity.id
_entity.type
_entity.pdbx_description
1 polymer ?
#
loop_
_entity_poly.entity_id
_entity_poly.type
_entity_poly.pdbx_seq_one_letter_code
_entity_poly.pdbx_strand_id
1 'polypeptide(L)'
;HSYEAACNASGKVRMRQKFSEAGVPSPKFFGVTKKESDLDFVKKCVRELGFPCVVKPVDNMGGRGCRMIRSEDEAEGALQTALASSRTENAILEEYMDGDEYSIDALICDGTMTITGFADRHIFFPPYFIETGHTMPTAISDEKKNELIAVFALAAKALGLSCGAAKADIKYTEKGPMIGETAARLSGGFMSGWTYPYASHCNLTEQALLIACGKKPSFLEAHRKRI
;
A
#
# COMPACT_ATOMS: atom_id res chain seq x y z
N HIS A 1 -8.84 14.73 2.86
CA HIS A 1 -9.26 14.05 1.62
C HIS A 1 -10.78 14.05 1.49
N SER A 2 -11.30 13.99 0.25
CA SER A 2 -12.73 13.82 0.00
C SER A 2 -13.22 12.41 0.42
N TYR A 3 -14.53 12.26 0.61
CA TYR A 3 -15.14 10.96 0.89
C TYR A 3 -14.85 9.95 -0.23
N GLU A 4 -14.93 10.38 -1.49
CA GLU A 4 -14.63 9.52 -2.63
C GLU A 4 -13.18 9.03 -2.64
N ALA A 5 -12.22 9.92 -2.40
CA ALA A 5 -10.80 9.57 -2.29
C ALA A 5 -10.55 8.57 -1.16
N ALA A 6 -11.20 8.75 0.01
CA ALA A 6 -11.13 7.80 1.11
C ALA A 6 -11.70 6.43 0.73
N CYS A 7 -12.83 6.39 0.01
CA CYS A 7 -13.41 5.14 -0.50
C CYS A 7 -12.48 4.45 -1.53
N ASN A 8 -11.84 5.23 -2.42
CA ASN A 8 -10.90 4.69 -3.40
C ASN A 8 -9.68 4.03 -2.72
N ALA A 9 -9.22 4.59 -1.60
CA ALA A 9 -8.08 4.09 -0.83
C ALA A 9 -8.43 2.99 0.19
N SER A 10 -9.72 2.70 0.43
CA SER A 10 -10.13 1.77 1.51
C SER A 10 -10.35 0.33 1.05
N GLY A 11 -10.63 0.11 -0.23
CA GLY A 11 -10.89 -1.22 -0.79
C GLY A 11 -9.87 -1.61 -1.84
N LYS A 12 -9.19 -2.76 -1.66
CA LYS A 12 -8.08 -3.16 -2.54
C LYS A 12 -8.50 -3.31 -4.01
N VAL A 13 -9.66 -3.89 -4.30
CA VAL A 13 -10.15 -4.03 -5.68
C VAL A 13 -10.39 -2.67 -6.32
N ARG A 14 -11.11 -1.77 -5.62
CA ARG A 14 -11.38 -0.43 -6.13
C ARG A 14 -10.09 0.37 -6.34
N MET A 15 -9.15 0.26 -5.41
CA MET A 15 -7.83 0.87 -5.53
C MET A 15 -7.09 0.40 -6.79
N ARG A 16 -7.05 -0.92 -7.03
CA ARG A 16 -6.42 -1.50 -8.22
C ARG A 16 -7.09 -1.06 -9.52
N GLN A 17 -8.43 -0.95 -9.53
CA GLN A 17 -9.16 -0.42 -10.68
C GLN A 17 -8.73 1.02 -10.99
N LYS A 18 -8.64 1.88 -9.97
CA LYS A 18 -8.16 3.26 -10.14
C LYS A 18 -6.72 3.34 -10.62
N PHE A 19 -5.86 2.46 -10.14
CA PHE A 19 -4.48 2.38 -10.61
C PHE A 19 -4.40 1.94 -12.08
N SER A 20 -5.17 0.92 -12.46
CA SER A 20 -5.23 0.45 -13.84
C SER A 20 -5.76 1.52 -14.79
N GLU A 21 -6.84 2.23 -14.42
CA GLU A 21 -7.42 3.33 -15.20
C GLU A 21 -6.42 4.47 -15.43
N ALA A 22 -5.55 4.74 -14.45
CA ALA A 22 -4.56 5.82 -14.48
C ALA A 22 -3.16 5.40 -14.95
N GLY A 23 -2.95 4.13 -15.30
CA GLY A 23 -1.64 3.61 -15.70
C GLY A 23 -0.60 3.59 -14.57
N VAL A 24 -1.02 3.51 -13.31
CA VAL A 24 -0.11 3.40 -12.16
C VAL A 24 0.50 1.99 -12.13
N PRO A 25 1.84 1.85 -12.07
CA PRO A 25 2.48 0.54 -11.93
C PRO A 25 2.00 -0.20 -10.68
N SER A 26 1.30 -1.30 -10.86
CA SER A 26 0.70 -2.13 -9.81
C SER A 26 0.51 -3.56 -10.31
N PRO A 27 0.38 -4.57 -9.42
CA PRO A 27 0.24 -5.95 -9.85
C PRO A 27 -1.07 -6.17 -10.61
N LYS A 28 -1.06 -7.12 -11.55
CA LYS A 28 -2.29 -7.66 -12.13
C LYS A 28 -3.17 -8.24 -11.02
N PHE A 29 -4.48 -8.17 -11.19
CA PHE A 29 -5.39 -8.59 -10.13
C PHE A 29 -6.73 -9.11 -10.67
N PHE A 30 -7.40 -9.92 -9.84
CA PHE A 30 -8.79 -10.30 -9.97
C PHE A 30 -9.52 -10.10 -8.64
N GLY A 31 -10.65 -9.41 -8.64
CA GLY A 31 -11.57 -9.36 -7.51
C GLY A 31 -12.44 -10.60 -7.49
N VAL A 32 -12.68 -11.17 -6.31
CA VAL A 32 -13.54 -12.32 -6.11
C VAL A 32 -14.53 -12.02 -4.99
N THR A 33 -15.81 -12.04 -5.28
CA THR A 33 -16.87 -11.97 -4.27
C THR A 33 -17.25 -13.38 -3.81
N LYS A 34 -17.82 -13.50 -2.61
CA LYS A 34 -18.33 -14.81 -2.12
C LYS A 34 -19.31 -15.47 -3.10
N LYS A 35 -20.08 -14.68 -3.84
CA LYS A 35 -21.04 -15.19 -4.85
C LYS A 35 -20.36 -15.71 -6.10
N GLU A 36 -19.16 -15.18 -6.41
CA GLU A 36 -18.37 -15.50 -7.60
C GLU A 36 -17.15 -16.37 -7.26
N SER A 37 -17.15 -16.99 -6.07
CA SER A 37 -16.06 -17.83 -5.58
C SER A 37 -16.10 -19.27 -6.13
N ASP A 38 -16.63 -19.44 -7.33
CA ASP A 38 -16.52 -20.72 -8.05
C ASP A 38 -15.06 -21.11 -8.23
N LEU A 39 -14.74 -22.34 -7.83
CA LEU A 39 -13.36 -22.81 -7.78
C LEU A 39 -12.68 -22.85 -9.16
N ASP A 40 -13.44 -23.21 -10.20
CA ASP A 40 -12.91 -23.26 -11.56
C ASP A 40 -12.57 -21.85 -12.08
N PHE A 41 -13.40 -20.85 -11.75
CA PHE A 41 -13.12 -19.46 -12.04
C PHE A 41 -11.85 -18.99 -11.30
N VAL A 42 -11.72 -19.29 -10.01
CA VAL A 42 -10.55 -18.90 -9.20
C VAL A 42 -9.28 -19.56 -9.73
N LYS A 43 -9.33 -20.85 -10.06
CA LYS A 43 -8.22 -21.58 -10.67
C LYS A 43 -7.79 -20.98 -12.01
N LYS A 44 -8.74 -20.54 -12.83
CA LYS A 44 -8.45 -19.82 -14.07
C LYS A 44 -7.71 -18.50 -13.78
N CYS A 45 -8.19 -17.71 -12.82
CA CYS A 45 -7.56 -16.44 -12.44
C CYS A 45 -6.12 -16.62 -11.96
N VAL A 46 -5.85 -17.59 -11.06
CA VAL A 46 -4.48 -17.80 -10.55
C VAL A 46 -3.53 -18.33 -11.64
N ARG A 47 -4.03 -19.12 -12.61
CA ARG A 47 -3.24 -19.51 -13.78
C ARG A 47 -2.87 -18.33 -14.66
N GLU A 48 -3.81 -17.38 -14.85
CA GLU A 48 -3.56 -16.17 -15.64
C GLU A 48 -2.59 -15.19 -14.96
N LEU A 49 -2.63 -15.11 -13.62
CA LEU A 49 -1.66 -14.33 -12.84
C LEU A 49 -0.26 -14.93 -12.87
N GLY A 50 -0.16 -16.26 -12.97
CA GLY A 50 1.07 -17.02 -12.81
C GLY A 50 1.41 -17.25 -11.34
N PHE A 51 2.47 -18.06 -11.12
CA PHE A 51 2.93 -18.40 -9.77
C PHE A 51 4.35 -17.90 -9.51
N PRO A 52 4.65 -17.49 -8.26
CA PRO A 52 3.71 -17.36 -7.15
C PRO A 52 2.72 -16.22 -7.34
N CYS A 53 1.53 -16.31 -6.72
CA CYS A 53 0.58 -15.22 -6.63
C CYS A 53 0.06 -15.05 -5.19
N VAL A 54 -0.68 -14.00 -4.92
CA VAL A 54 -1.13 -13.64 -3.57
C VAL A 54 -2.64 -13.57 -3.50
N VAL A 55 -3.20 -14.23 -2.49
CA VAL A 55 -4.63 -14.16 -2.15
C VAL A 55 -4.79 -13.38 -0.85
N LYS A 56 -5.67 -12.39 -0.83
CA LYS A 56 -5.88 -11.53 0.37
C LYS A 56 -7.32 -11.04 0.49
N PRO A 57 -7.79 -10.77 1.72
CA PRO A 57 -9.08 -10.08 1.93
C PRO A 57 -8.99 -8.64 1.39
N VAL A 58 -10.10 -8.13 0.85
CA VAL A 58 -10.11 -6.77 0.26
C VAL A 58 -10.02 -5.65 1.30
N ASP A 59 -10.47 -5.89 2.53
CA ASP A 59 -10.75 -4.87 3.55
C ASP A 59 -10.12 -5.17 4.93
N ASN A 60 -9.13 -6.06 4.98
CA ASN A 60 -8.37 -6.35 6.20
C ASN A 60 -6.96 -5.74 6.14
N MET A 61 -6.28 -5.67 7.29
CA MET A 61 -4.97 -5.05 7.48
C MET A 61 -4.01 -5.97 8.25
N GLY A 62 -2.71 -5.64 8.24
CA GLY A 62 -1.68 -6.36 9.00
C GLY A 62 -1.46 -7.79 8.52
N GLY A 63 -1.58 -8.06 7.23
CA GLY A 63 -1.32 -9.37 6.62
C GLY A 63 -2.33 -10.47 6.97
N ARG A 64 -3.35 -10.16 7.80
CA ARG A 64 -4.35 -11.17 8.21
C ARG A 64 -5.15 -11.67 7.03
N GLY A 65 -5.19 -12.99 6.85
CA GLY A 65 -5.86 -13.64 5.72
C GLY A 65 -5.09 -13.53 4.39
N CYS A 66 -3.90 -12.90 4.37
CA CYS A 66 -3.04 -12.85 3.20
C CYS A 66 -2.20 -14.12 3.11
N ARG A 67 -2.11 -14.70 1.90
CA ARG A 67 -1.29 -15.87 1.66
C ARG A 67 -0.72 -15.87 0.25
N MET A 68 0.57 -16.16 0.14
CA MET A 68 1.21 -16.50 -1.12
C MET A 68 0.93 -17.95 -1.45
N ILE A 69 0.55 -18.25 -2.69
CA ILE A 69 0.34 -19.58 -3.22
C ILE A 69 1.31 -19.86 -4.37
N ARG A 70 1.76 -21.08 -4.48
CA ARG A 70 2.72 -21.52 -5.49
C ARG A 70 2.16 -22.53 -6.48
N SER A 71 0.96 -23.01 -6.22
CA SER A 71 0.24 -23.93 -7.10
C SER A 71 -1.26 -23.68 -7.06
N GLU A 72 -1.95 -24.21 -8.06
CA GLU A 72 -3.40 -24.14 -8.17
C GLU A 72 -4.12 -24.87 -7.02
N ASP A 73 -3.52 -25.93 -6.49
CA ASP A 73 -4.10 -26.73 -5.42
C ASP A 73 -4.21 -25.96 -4.10
N GLU A 74 -3.37 -24.93 -3.91
CA GLU A 74 -3.42 -24.07 -2.73
C GLU A 74 -4.52 -22.99 -2.80
N ALA A 75 -5.10 -22.78 -3.98
CA ALA A 75 -6.00 -21.64 -4.24
C ALA A 75 -7.28 -21.69 -3.40
N GLU A 76 -7.91 -22.86 -3.26
CA GLU A 76 -9.15 -23.01 -2.50
C GLU A 76 -8.97 -22.65 -1.03
N GLY A 77 -7.99 -23.25 -0.36
CA GLY A 77 -7.73 -22.97 1.07
C GLY A 77 -7.32 -21.52 1.34
N ALA A 78 -6.54 -20.92 0.43
CA ALA A 78 -6.16 -19.52 0.52
C ALA A 78 -7.37 -18.59 0.33
N LEU A 79 -8.24 -18.88 -0.66
CA LEU A 79 -9.46 -18.11 -0.90
C LEU A 79 -10.42 -18.18 0.29
N GLN A 80 -10.69 -19.37 0.82
CA GLN A 80 -11.57 -19.54 1.99
C GLN A 80 -11.06 -18.74 3.20
N THR A 81 -9.74 -18.77 3.44
CA THR A 81 -9.12 -17.99 4.51
C THR A 81 -9.28 -16.49 4.29
N ALA A 82 -9.09 -16.02 3.04
CA ALA A 82 -9.24 -14.60 2.70
C ALA A 82 -10.67 -14.12 2.84
N LEU A 83 -11.65 -14.89 2.34
CA LEU A 83 -13.08 -14.58 2.46
C LEU A 83 -13.53 -14.53 3.93
N ALA A 84 -13.12 -15.51 4.74
CA ALA A 84 -13.42 -15.56 6.17
C ALA A 84 -12.79 -14.40 6.96
N SER A 85 -11.67 -13.86 6.48
CA SER A 85 -10.97 -12.73 7.08
C SER A 85 -11.46 -11.37 6.59
N SER A 86 -12.30 -11.31 5.56
CA SER A 86 -12.87 -10.09 5.01
C SER A 86 -14.17 -9.72 5.73
N ARG A 87 -14.40 -8.43 6.01
CA ARG A 87 -15.65 -7.92 6.58
C ARG A 87 -16.79 -7.95 5.57
N THR A 88 -16.46 -7.88 4.29
CA THR A 88 -17.40 -7.87 3.17
C THR A 88 -17.46 -9.22 2.45
N GLU A 89 -16.75 -10.24 2.97
CA GLU A 89 -16.63 -11.56 2.36
C GLU A 89 -16.15 -11.50 0.89
N ASN A 90 -15.21 -10.60 0.61
CA ASN A 90 -14.59 -10.43 -0.69
C ASN A 90 -13.06 -10.63 -0.60
N ALA A 91 -12.49 -11.18 -1.64
CA ALA A 91 -11.05 -11.41 -1.78
C ALA A 91 -10.49 -10.75 -3.05
N ILE A 92 -9.19 -10.60 -3.09
CA ILE A 92 -8.44 -10.19 -4.27
C ILE A 92 -7.30 -11.19 -4.49
N LEU A 93 -7.12 -11.57 -5.73
CA LEU A 93 -6.01 -12.38 -6.23
C LEU A 93 -5.06 -11.43 -6.96
N GLU A 94 -3.77 -11.47 -6.66
CA GLU A 94 -2.79 -10.55 -7.25
C GLU A 94 -1.53 -11.25 -7.70
N GLU A 95 -0.93 -10.77 -8.77
CA GLU A 95 0.45 -11.12 -9.15
C GLU A 95 1.37 -10.88 -7.95
N TYR A 96 2.28 -11.82 -7.69
CA TYR A 96 3.30 -11.59 -6.67
C TYR A 96 4.34 -10.60 -7.18
N MET A 97 4.56 -9.54 -6.44
CA MET A 97 5.64 -8.60 -6.70
C MET A 97 6.89 -9.07 -5.94
N ASP A 98 7.94 -9.42 -6.65
CA ASP A 98 9.23 -9.73 -6.05
C ASP A 98 10.11 -8.47 -6.03
N GLY A 99 10.78 -8.23 -4.90
CA GLY A 99 11.66 -7.08 -4.70
C GLY A 99 11.57 -6.49 -3.30
N ASP A 100 12.50 -5.59 -3.01
CA ASP A 100 12.58 -4.88 -1.74
C ASP A 100 11.34 -4.00 -1.52
N GLU A 101 10.85 -3.98 -0.28
CA GLU A 101 9.61 -3.28 0.08
C GLU A 101 9.89 -2.05 0.95
N TYR A 102 9.20 -0.97 0.64
CA TYR A 102 9.35 0.33 1.29
C TYR A 102 8.00 0.84 1.79
N SER A 103 8.03 1.56 2.91
CA SER A 103 6.90 2.34 3.41
C SER A 103 7.22 3.82 3.27
N ILE A 104 6.33 4.57 2.61
CA ILE A 104 6.52 5.99 2.36
C ILE A 104 5.31 6.73 2.89
N ASP A 105 5.54 7.68 3.83
CA ASP A 105 4.52 8.58 4.33
C ASP A 105 4.64 9.95 3.66
N ALA A 106 3.49 10.57 3.43
CA ALA A 106 3.40 11.91 2.89
C ALA A 106 2.27 12.71 3.54
N LEU A 107 2.43 14.03 3.54
CA LEU A 107 1.36 14.98 3.78
C LEU A 107 1.05 15.73 2.49
N ILE A 108 -0.23 15.83 2.15
CA ILE A 108 -0.70 16.52 0.96
C ILE A 108 -1.49 17.74 1.43
N CYS A 109 -1.09 18.91 0.93
CA CYS A 109 -1.77 20.16 1.20
C CYS A 109 -1.95 20.91 -0.12
N ASP A 110 -3.19 21.27 -0.45
CA ASP A 110 -3.53 21.94 -1.70
C ASP A 110 -2.96 21.24 -2.95
N GLY A 111 -3.03 19.90 -2.98
CA GLY A 111 -2.51 19.07 -4.07
C GLY A 111 -0.98 18.90 -4.09
N THR A 112 -0.25 19.60 -3.22
CA THR A 112 1.21 19.46 -3.11
C THR A 112 1.56 18.35 -2.12
N MET A 113 2.23 17.29 -2.58
CA MET A 113 2.68 16.18 -1.76
C MET A 113 4.09 16.46 -1.21
N THR A 114 4.25 16.32 0.10
CA THR A 114 5.54 16.38 0.79
C THR A 114 5.79 15.04 1.46
N ILE A 115 6.90 14.38 1.10
CA ILE A 115 7.32 13.15 1.76
C ILE A 115 7.78 13.47 3.17
N THR A 116 7.25 12.75 4.13
CA THR A 116 7.50 12.95 5.56
C THR A 116 8.12 11.75 6.25
N GLY A 117 8.19 10.61 5.56
CA GLY A 117 8.84 9.41 6.04
C GLY A 117 9.16 8.46 4.90
N PHE A 118 10.31 7.81 4.99
CA PHE A 118 10.73 6.79 4.05
C PHE A 118 11.51 5.71 4.81
N ALA A 119 11.03 4.46 4.76
CA ALA A 119 11.62 3.37 5.49
C ALA A 119 11.68 2.09 4.65
N ASP A 120 12.72 1.29 4.85
CA ASP A 120 12.76 -0.09 4.40
C ASP A 120 11.76 -0.90 5.24
N ARG A 121 11.01 -1.80 4.61
CA ARG A 121 10.08 -2.72 5.25
C ARG A 121 10.63 -4.13 5.26
N HIS A 122 10.66 -4.73 6.44
CA HIS A 122 11.12 -6.10 6.61
C HIS A 122 9.93 -7.05 6.74
N ILE A 123 9.63 -7.77 5.65
CA ILE A 123 8.51 -8.72 5.56
C ILE A 123 9.09 -10.13 5.46
N PHE A 124 8.74 -11.01 6.39
CA PHE A 124 9.26 -12.38 6.46
C PHE A 124 8.15 -13.43 6.59
N PHE A 125 8.60 -14.67 6.69
CA PHE A 125 7.80 -15.88 6.96
C PHE A 125 6.78 -16.23 5.88
N PRO A 126 7.23 -16.40 4.59
CA PRO A 126 6.34 -16.95 3.59
C PRO A 126 5.78 -18.32 4.02
N PRO A 127 4.54 -18.67 3.68
CA PRO A 127 3.67 -17.97 2.73
C PRO A 127 2.90 -16.79 3.30
N TYR A 128 3.15 -16.42 4.54
CA TYR A 128 2.56 -15.29 5.23
C TYR A 128 3.44 -14.04 5.06
N PHE A 129 2.83 -12.86 5.13
CA PHE A 129 3.51 -11.59 4.99
C PHE A 129 3.55 -10.90 6.36
N ILE A 130 4.49 -11.32 7.21
CA ILE A 130 4.61 -10.80 8.56
C ILE A 130 5.64 -9.67 8.56
N GLU A 131 5.17 -8.47 8.87
CA GLU A 131 6.02 -7.31 9.09
C GLU A 131 6.75 -7.46 10.42
N THR A 132 8.08 -7.51 10.36
CA THR A 132 8.94 -7.72 11.54
C THR A 132 9.65 -6.45 11.97
N GLY A 133 9.69 -5.42 11.13
CA GLY A 133 10.32 -4.15 11.46
C GLY A 133 10.56 -3.26 10.26
N HIS A 134 11.16 -2.11 10.55
CA HIS A 134 11.52 -1.08 9.57
C HIS A 134 12.93 -0.59 9.85
N THR A 135 13.64 -0.16 8.79
CA THR A 135 14.91 0.57 8.91
C THR A 135 14.72 1.98 8.38
N MET A 136 15.14 2.96 9.17
CA MET A 136 15.09 4.37 8.82
C MET A 136 16.34 5.09 9.34
N PRO A 137 16.97 5.94 8.55
CA PRO A 137 16.66 6.22 7.14
C PRO A 137 16.99 5.01 6.25
N THR A 138 16.33 4.94 5.09
CA THR A 138 16.69 3.96 4.04
C THR A 138 18.07 4.25 3.46
N ALA A 139 18.81 3.21 3.10
CA ALA A 139 20.13 3.30 2.49
C ALA A 139 20.12 3.26 0.95
N ILE A 140 18.94 3.19 0.33
CA ILE A 140 18.85 3.16 -1.15
C ILE A 140 19.28 4.49 -1.76
N SER A 141 19.69 4.44 -3.03
CA SER A 141 20.11 5.64 -3.77
C SER A 141 18.97 6.65 -3.94
N ASP A 142 19.32 7.92 -4.04
CA ASP A 142 18.34 8.99 -4.27
C ASP A 142 17.59 8.81 -5.60
N GLU A 143 18.20 8.20 -6.60
CA GLU A 143 17.59 7.85 -7.88
C GLU A 143 16.41 6.89 -7.64
N LYS A 144 16.63 5.78 -6.95
CA LYS A 144 15.58 4.82 -6.60
C LYS A 144 14.49 5.42 -5.72
N LYS A 145 14.87 6.27 -4.73
CA LYS A 145 13.89 7.01 -3.92
C LYS A 145 12.97 7.86 -4.79
N ASN A 146 13.55 8.61 -5.73
CA ASN A 146 12.78 9.50 -6.60
C ASN A 146 11.82 8.73 -7.50
N GLU A 147 12.22 7.57 -8.03
CA GLU A 147 11.33 6.69 -8.81
C GLU A 147 10.17 6.17 -7.97
N LEU A 148 10.43 5.69 -6.75
CA LEU A 148 9.40 5.22 -5.82
C LEU A 148 8.42 6.35 -5.45
N ILE A 149 8.94 7.54 -5.15
CA ILE A 149 8.14 8.74 -4.84
C ILE A 149 7.28 9.16 -6.04
N ALA A 150 7.82 9.10 -7.25
CA ALA A 150 7.07 9.44 -8.47
C ALA A 150 5.87 8.49 -8.67
N VAL A 151 6.05 7.18 -8.48
CA VAL A 151 4.96 6.19 -8.58
C VAL A 151 3.95 6.40 -7.44
N PHE A 152 4.40 6.72 -6.21
CA PHE A 152 3.49 7.06 -5.12
C PHE A 152 2.66 8.32 -5.44
N ALA A 153 3.27 9.35 -6.03
CA ALA A 153 2.55 10.56 -6.43
C ALA A 153 1.47 10.28 -7.49
N LEU A 154 1.77 9.42 -8.47
CA LEU A 154 0.78 8.95 -9.46
C LEU A 154 -0.36 8.20 -8.78
N ALA A 155 -0.05 7.29 -7.85
CA ALA A 155 -1.05 6.53 -7.10
C ALA A 155 -1.95 7.44 -6.25
N ALA A 156 -1.38 8.39 -5.52
CA ALA A 156 -2.13 9.35 -4.73
C ALA A 156 -3.08 10.19 -5.61
N LYS A 157 -2.61 10.64 -6.77
CA LYS A 157 -3.42 11.37 -7.76
C LYS A 157 -4.55 10.51 -8.32
N ALA A 158 -4.27 9.25 -8.68
CA ALA A 158 -5.27 8.31 -9.21
C ALA A 158 -6.41 8.04 -8.22
N LEU A 159 -6.12 8.04 -6.92
CA LEU A 159 -7.12 7.88 -5.86
C LEU A 159 -7.85 9.18 -5.50
N GLY A 160 -7.40 10.34 -6.00
CA GLY A 160 -7.95 11.66 -5.67
C GLY A 160 -7.48 12.22 -4.31
N LEU A 161 -6.32 11.78 -3.81
CA LEU A 161 -5.76 12.27 -2.55
C LEU A 161 -5.16 13.66 -2.76
N SER A 162 -5.84 14.70 -2.29
CA SER A 162 -5.47 16.10 -2.51
C SER A 162 -5.17 16.89 -1.24
N CYS A 163 -5.65 16.43 -0.07
CA CYS A 163 -5.48 17.15 1.19
C CYS A 163 -5.54 16.19 2.38
N GLY A 164 -4.48 16.10 3.17
CA GLY A 164 -4.37 15.22 4.33
C GLY A 164 -3.17 14.28 4.25
N ALA A 165 -3.16 13.24 5.09
CA ALA A 165 -2.09 12.26 5.13
C ALA A 165 -2.28 11.17 4.07
N ALA A 166 -1.19 10.71 3.49
CA ALA A 166 -1.14 9.57 2.60
C ALA A 166 0.04 8.66 2.94
N LYS A 167 -0.13 7.37 2.71
CA LYS A 167 0.91 6.35 2.91
C LYS A 167 0.92 5.40 1.72
N ALA A 168 2.10 4.96 1.32
CA ALA A 168 2.26 3.88 0.34
C ALA A 168 3.12 2.74 0.89
N ASP A 169 2.71 1.50 0.58
CA ASP A 169 3.58 0.34 0.58
C ASP A 169 3.92 0.03 -0.88
N ILE A 170 5.19 0.06 -1.21
CA ILE A 170 5.68 0.02 -2.59
C ILE A 170 6.90 -0.90 -2.67
N LYS A 171 6.98 -1.68 -3.74
CA LYS A 171 8.15 -2.53 -4.00
C LYS A 171 8.96 -2.01 -5.17
N TYR A 172 10.28 -2.20 -5.06
CA TYR A 172 11.19 -2.00 -6.18
C TYR A 172 11.48 -3.37 -6.80
N THR A 173 10.80 -3.67 -7.89
CA THR A 173 10.87 -4.96 -8.59
C THR A 173 11.86 -4.88 -9.76
N GLU A 174 12.12 -6.01 -10.43
CA GLU A 174 12.85 -6.03 -11.70
C GLU A 174 12.18 -5.18 -12.80
N LYS A 175 10.86 -4.97 -12.70
CA LYS A 175 10.08 -4.11 -13.61
C LYS A 175 10.09 -2.63 -13.17
N GLY A 176 10.84 -2.27 -12.13
CA GLY A 176 10.83 -0.97 -11.48
C GLY A 176 9.83 -0.89 -10.31
N PRO A 177 9.53 0.34 -9.83
CA PRO A 177 8.61 0.56 -8.71
C PRO A 177 7.19 0.10 -9.01
N MET A 178 6.56 -0.63 -8.09
CA MET A 178 5.17 -1.08 -8.18
C MET A 178 4.44 -0.87 -6.87
N ILE A 179 3.27 -0.21 -6.90
CA ILE A 179 2.44 0.06 -5.71
C ILE A 179 1.78 -1.22 -5.20
N GLY A 180 2.06 -1.55 -3.94
CA GLY A 180 1.40 -2.59 -3.19
C GLY A 180 0.09 -2.14 -2.54
N GLU A 181 0.11 -0.99 -1.88
CA GLU A 181 -1.07 -0.39 -1.23
C GLU A 181 -0.86 1.11 -1.06
N THR A 182 -1.94 1.89 -1.15
CA THR A 182 -1.94 3.31 -0.79
C THR A 182 -3.12 3.59 0.14
N ALA A 183 -2.85 4.25 1.26
CA ALA A 183 -3.86 4.59 2.25
C ALA A 183 -3.99 6.11 2.43
N ALA A 184 -5.22 6.59 2.62
CA ALA A 184 -5.55 7.99 2.88
C ALA A 184 -5.39 8.35 4.37
N ARG A 185 -4.28 7.95 4.98
CA ARG A 185 -3.98 8.10 6.42
C ARG A 185 -2.49 8.02 6.70
N LEU A 186 -2.10 8.39 7.90
CA LEU A 186 -0.77 8.15 8.44
C LEU A 186 -0.48 6.64 8.62
N SER A 187 0.78 6.24 8.60
CA SER A 187 1.22 4.87 8.86
C SER A 187 0.83 4.39 10.26
N GLY A 188 0.51 3.10 10.35
CA GLY A 188 0.39 2.36 11.60
C GLY A 188 1.73 1.84 12.12
N GLY A 189 1.67 0.80 12.99
CA GLY A 189 2.88 0.13 13.47
C GLY A 189 3.84 1.05 14.23
N PHE A 190 3.32 2.06 14.93
CA PHE A 190 4.10 3.10 15.62
C PHE A 190 4.94 4.02 14.71
N MET A 191 4.87 3.89 13.39
CA MET A 191 5.72 4.66 12.49
C MET A 191 5.44 6.16 12.57
N SER A 192 4.21 6.59 12.30
CA SER A 192 3.87 8.03 12.29
C SER A 192 3.84 8.66 13.67
N GLY A 193 3.51 7.88 14.71
CA GLY A 193 3.46 8.39 16.08
C GLY A 193 4.81 8.42 16.82
N TRP A 194 5.77 7.58 16.39
CA TRP A 194 7.02 7.38 17.12
C TRP A 194 8.24 7.35 16.18
N THR A 195 8.32 6.38 15.28
CA THR A 195 9.54 6.14 14.50
C THR A 195 9.92 7.34 13.65
N TYR A 196 8.99 7.86 12.84
CA TYR A 196 9.24 9.05 12.01
C TYR A 196 9.51 10.30 12.84
N PRO A 197 8.73 10.65 13.86
CA PRO A 197 9.05 11.78 14.74
C PRO A 197 10.43 11.69 15.38
N TYR A 198 10.85 10.52 15.87
CA TYR A 198 12.18 10.35 16.44
C TYR A 198 13.30 10.49 15.40
N ALA A 199 13.11 9.93 14.20
CA ALA A 199 14.11 10.00 13.14
C ALA A 199 14.22 11.39 12.50
N SER A 200 13.10 12.12 12.40
CA SER A 200 12.99 13.37 11.64
C SER A 200 12.79 14.62 12.48
N HIS A 201 12.45 14.48 13.76
CA HIS A 201 12.03 15.57 14.64
C HIS A 201 10.76 16.30 14.18
N CYS A 202 9.93 15.67 13.33
CA CYS A 202 8.67 16.20 12.86
C CYS A 202 7.49 15.45 13.48
N ASN A 203 6.58 16.17 14.16
CA ASN A 203 5.35 15.59 14.68
C ASN A 203 4.30 15.46 13.55
N LEU A 204 4.28 14.32 12.87
CA LEU A 204 3.39 14.10 11.74
C LEU A 204 1.91 14.17 12.09
N THR A 205 1.55 13.73 13.30
CA THR A 205 0.17 13.80 13.79
C THR A 205 -0.29 15.25 13.93
N GLU A 206 0.54 16.12 14.49
CA GLU A 206 0.27 17.55 14.59
C GLU A 206 0.09 18.18 13.20
N GLN A 207 1.01 17.89 12.27
CA GLN A 207 0.94 18.44 10.93
C GLN A 207 -0.33 17.98 10.17
N ALA A 208 -0.72 16.71 10.33
CA ALA A 208 -1.95 16.18 9.77
C ALA A 208 -3.20 16.86 10.37
N LEU A 209 -3.20 17.14 11.67
CA LEU A 209 -4.27 17.88 12.35
C LEU A 209 -4.36 19.33 11.87
N LEU A 210 -3.22 20.02 11.66
CA LEU A 210 -3.21 21.38 11.09
C LEU A 210 -3.90 21.39 9.73
N ILE A 211 -3.56 20.43 8.84
CA ILE A 211 -4.20 20.30 7.52
C ILE A 211 -5.70 20.02 7.67
N ALA A 212 -6.10 19.14 8.58
CA ALA A 212 -7.52 18.83 8.83
C ALA A 212 -8.32 20.03 9.33
N CYS A 213 -7.66 20.95 10.04
CA CYS A 213 -8.23 22.24 10.49
C CYS A 213 -8.14 23.36 9.43
N GLY A 214 -7.75 23.07 8.20
CA GLY A 214 -7.59 24.06 7.14
C GLY A 214 -6.38 24.99 7.31
N LYS A 215 -5.42 24.60 8.15
CA LYS A 215 -4.18 25.34 8.38
C LYS A 215 -3.05 24.73 7.55
N LYS A 216 -2.11 25.59 7.11
CA LYS A 216 -0.91 25.11 6.43
C LYS A 216 -0.01 24.39 7.46
N PRO A 217 0.57 23.22 7.07
CA PRO A 217 1.53 22.52 7.92
C PRO A 217 2.79 23.39 8.09
N SER A 218 3.37 23.34 9.31
CA SER A 218 4.62 24.00 9.64
C SER A 218 5.78 22.99 9.57
N PHE A 219 7.01 23.48 9.36
CA PHE A 219 8.25 22.66 9.37
C PHE A 219 8.46 21.67 8.22
N LEU A 220 7.55 21.53 7.25
CA LEU A 220 7.73 20.59 6.14
C LEU A 220 8.96 20.90 5.26
N GLU A 221 9.35 22.17 5.13
CA GLU A 221 10.55 22.54 4.37
C GLU A 221 11.86 22.20 5.09
N ALA A 222 11.91 22.37 6.40
CA ALA A 222 13.06 21.99 7.22
C ALA A 222 13.25 20.47 7.25
N HIS A 223 12.16 19.73 7.10
CA HIS A 223 12.11 18.28 7.11
C HIS A 223 12.66 17.65 5.82
N ARG A 224 12.44 18.27 4.65
CA ARG A 224 12.95 17.81 3.35
C ARG A 224 14.47 17.59 3.30
N LYS A 225 15.24 18.18 4.21
CA LYS A 225 16.70 18.09 4.26
C LYS A 225 17.23 16.92 5.07
N ARG A 226 16.37 16.12 5.73
CA ARG A 226 16.77 15.09 6.70
C ARG A 226 16.25 13.68 6.42
N ILE A 227 15.47 13.49 5.35
CA ILE A 227 14.92 12.18 4.95
C ILE A 227 15.63 11.67 3.71
#